data_81329ca9185774b266b763881897ea98
#
_entry.id   81329ca9185774b266b763881897ea98
#
_cell.length_a   1.000
_cell.length_b   1.000
_cell.length_c   1.000
_cell.angle_alpha   90.00
_cell.angle_beta   90.00
_cell.angle_gamma   90.00
#
_symmetry.space_group_name_H-M   'P 1'
#
loop_
_entity.id
_entity.type
_entity.pdbx_description
1 polymer ?
#
loop_
_entity_poly.entity_id
_entity_poly.type
_entity_poly.pdbx_seq_one_letter_code
_entity_poly.pdbx_strand_id
1 'polypeptide(L)'
;MDRAALDAALAFSLPCGGWCPRGRKAEDGTIDARYPLRETPSGDYPQRTEWNVRDSEGTLVLTRGRPRGGTALTIGLTRRLGRPCLVLDLAAPPDPHELQRWTEAEGISVLNVAGPRESQHPGIQNDARSFLTAALRGMGA
;
A
#
# COMPACT_ATOMS: atom_id res chain seq x y z
N MET A 1 6.17 3.41 -0.06
CA MET A 1 4.72 3.36 0.20
C MET A 1 4.34 2.36 1.28
N ASP A 2 4.91 1.16 1.26
CA ASP A 2 4.58 0.12 2.25
C ASP A 2 4.79 0.57 3.69
N ARG A 3 5.89 1.27 3.97
CA ARG A 3 6.18 1.75 5.32
C ARG A 3 5.19 2.80 5.80
N ALA A 4 4.68 3.64 4.90
CA ALA A 4 3.64 4.62 5.27
C ALA A 4 2.38 3.90 5.75
N ALA A 5 1.97 2.83 5.05
CA ALA A 5 0.82 2.03 5.43
C ALA A 5 1.05 1.27 6.73
N LEU A 6 2.23 0.68 6.89
CA LEU A 6 2.58 -0.06 8.11
C LEU A 6 2.67 0.87 9.32
N ASP A 7 3.27 2.04 9.16
CA ASP A 7 3.34 3.05 10.22
C ASP A 7 1.94 3.48 10.67
N ALA A 8 1.03 3.71 9.72
CA ALA A 8 -0.34 4.09 10.03
C ALA A 8 -1.08 2.96 10.76
N ALA A 9 -0.92 1.71 10.30
CA ALA A 9 -1.54 0.55 10.95
C ALA A 9 -1.03 0.37 12.39
N LEU A 10 0.29 0.47 12.59
CA LEU A 10 0.89 0.33 13.92
C LEU A 10 0.43 1.45 14.86
N ALA A 11 0.27 2.67 14.37
CA ALA A 11 -0.21 3.80 15.18
C ALA A 11 -1.63 3.57 15.72
N PHE A 12 -2.47 2.81 15.00
CA PHE A 12 -3.83 2.47 15.41
C PHE A 12 -3.94 1.06 15.99
N SER A 13 -2.82 0.39 16.24
CA SER A 13 -2.78 -0.99 16.73
C SER A 13 -3.57 -1.96 15.85
N LEU A 14 -3.59 -1.71 14.55
CA LEU A 14 -4.24 -2.59 13.58
C LEU A 14 -3.30 -3.73 13.19
N PRO A 15 -3.82 -4.95 13.01
CA PRO A 15 -3.00 -6.03 12.45
C PRO A 15 -2.44 -5.63 11.09
N CYS A 16 -1.15 -5.86 10.89
CA CYS A 16 -0.50 -5.55 9.62
C CYS A 16 0.55 -6.61 9.31
N GLY A 17 0.95 -6.66 8.05
CA GLY A 17 1.94 -7.62 7.58
C GLY A 17 2.15 -7.46 6.08
N GLY A 18 2.62 -8.52 5.44
CA GLY A 18 2.83 -8.53 4.00
C GLY A 18 4.15 -9.18 3.63
N TRP A 19 4.52 -9.00 2.39
CA TRP A 19 5.74 -9.56 1.80
C TRP A 19 6.73 -8.47 1.44
N CYS A 20 8.01 -8.75 1.63
CA CYS A 20 9.11 -7.92 1.16
C CYS A 20 10.10 -8.78 0.38
N PRO A 21 10.97 -8.18 -0.44
CA PRO A 21 12.00 -8.95 -1.15
C PRO A 21 12.95 -9.65 -0.17
N ARG A 22 13.52 -10.77 -0.60
CA ARG A 22 14.54 -11.49 0.17
C ARG A 22 15.64 -10.52 0.62
N GLY A 23 16.08 -10.65 1.87
CA GLY A 23 17.05 -9.74 2.50
C GLY A 23 16.38 -8.48 3.06
N ARG A 24 15.04 -8.40 3.10
CA ARG A 24 14.27 -7.24 3.56
C ARG A 24 14.68 -5.97 2.83
N LYS A 25 14.88 -6.10 1.52
CA LYS A 25 15.40 -5.04 0.66
C LYS A 25 14.39 -3.90 0.53
N ALA A 26 14.88 -2.68 0.68
CA ALA A 26 14.15 -1.45 0.44
C ALA A 26 15.03 -0.47 -0.32
N GLU A 27 14.42 0.60 -0.85
CA GLU A 27 15.12 1.62 -1.63
C GLU A 27 16.28 2.27 -0.84
N ASP A 28 16.10 2.46 0.46
CA ASP A 28 17.06 3.10 1.35
C ASP A 28 17.87 2.11 2.20
N GLY A 29 17.88 0.84 1.82
CA GLY A 29 18.65 -0.21 2.51
C GLY A 29 17.79 -1.36 2.97
N THR A 30 17.87 -1.71 4.25
CA THR A 30 17.15 -2.84 4.85
C THR A 30 15.93 -2.34 5.62
N ILE A 31 14.79 -3.02 5.46
CA ILE A 31 13.56 -2.71 6.18
C ILE A 31 13.74 -3.09 7.66
N ASP A 32 13.41 -2.16 8.56
CA ASP A 32 13.50 -2.35 10.00
C ASP A 32 12.69 -3.58 10.45
N ALA A 33 13.24 -4.34 11.39
CA ALA A 33 12.62 -5.56 11.91
C ALA A 33 11.28 -5.31 12.65
N ARG A 34 10.98 -4.07 13.06
CA ARG A 34 9.69 -3.71 13.67
C ARG A 34 8.50 -3.91 12.75
N TYR A 35 8.75 -3.92 11.42
CA TYR A 35 7.70 -4.17 10.44
C TYR A 35 7.49 -5.68 10.26
N PRO A 36 6.27 -6.21 10.52
CA PRO A 36 6.01 -7.65 10.50
C PRO A 36 5.84 -8.18 9.07
N LEU A 37 6.92 -8.17 8.30
CA LEU A 37 6.92 -8.61 6.91
C LEU A 37 7.61 -9.97 6.78
N ARG A 38 7.14 -10.76 5.81
CA ARG A 38 7.78 -12.01 5.40
C ARG A 38 8.54 -11.78 4.11
N GLU A 39 9.66 -12.50 3.95
CA GLU A 39 10.50 -12.37 2.78
C GLU A 39 10.06 -13.32 1.68
N THR A 40 9.98 -12.81 0.43
CA THR A 40 9.77 -13.65 -0.75
C THR A 40 11.05 -14.40 -1.11
N PRO A 41 10.96 -15.54 -1.83
CA PRO A 41 12.15 -16.24 -2.32
C PRO A 41 13.04 -15.38 -3.23
N SER A 42 12.44 -14.52 -4.05
CA SER A 42 13.18 -13.59 -4.92
C SER A 42 13.59 -12.33 -4.17
N GLY A 43 14.78 -11.84 -4.44
CA GLY A 43 15.22 -10.52 -4.00
C GLY A 43 14.69 -9.38 -4.84
N ASP A 44 13.91 -9.66 -5.88
CA ASP A 44 13.36 -8.66 -6.81
C ASP A 44 11.96 -8.22 -6.40
N TYR A 45 11.62 -6.97 -6.72
CA TYR A 45 10.35 -6.36 -6.33
C TYR A 45 9.10 -6.98 -6.98
N PRO A 46 9.12 -7.48 -8.24
CA PRO A 46 7.90 -7.98 -8.90
C PRO A 46 7.21 -9.12 -8.14
N GLN A 47 7.96 -10.07 -7.59
CA GLN A 47 7.36 -11.17 -6.84
C GLN A 47 6.68 -10.68 -5.55
N ARG A 48 7.33 -9.78 -4.81
CA ARG A 48 6.75 -9.15 -3.62
C ARG A 48 5.46 -8.44 -3.95
N THR A 49 5.44 -7.68 -5.04
CA THR A 49 4.27 -6.94 -5.49
C THR A 49 3.12 -7.87 -5.82
N GLU A 50 3.38 -8.94 -6.57
CA GLU A 50 2.36 -9.93 -6.92
C GLU A 50 1.79 -10.62 -5.69
N TRP A 51 2.63 -11.04 -4.76
CA TRP A 51 2.19 -11.76 -3.56
C TRP A 51 1.38 -10.87 -2.62
N ASN A 52 1.72 -9.59 -2.50
CA ASN A 52 0.94 -8.64 -1.72
C ASN A 52 -0.46 -8.44 -2.32
N VAL A 53 -0.58 -8.36 -3.63
CA VAL A 53 -1.89 -8.28 -4.30
C VAL A 53 -2.66 -9.58 -4.12
N ARG A 54 -2.00 -10.72 -4.36
CA ARG A 54 -2.63 -12.05 -4.27
C ARG A 54 -3.21 -12.33 -2.89
N ASP A 55 -2.48 -11.99 -1.83
CA ASP A 55 -2.82 -12.34 -0.45
C ASP A 55 -3.67 -11.29 0.25
N SER A 56 -4.12 -10.26 -0.47
CA SER A 56 -5.06 -9.26 0.02
C SER A 56 -6.41 -9.38 -0.68
N GLU A 57 -7.42 -8.72 -0.15
CA GLU A 57 -8.77 -8.71 -0.73
C GLU A 57 -8.99 -7.53 -1.66
N GLY A 58 -8.20 -6.48 -1.53
CA GLY A 58 -8.24 -5.31 -2.39
C GLY A 58 -6.97 -4.49 -2.24
N THR A 59 -6.68 -3.67 -3.26
CA THR A 59 -5.49 -2.83 -3.28
C THR A 59 -5.87 -1.37 -3.42
N LEU A 60 -5.38 -0.55 -2.48
CA LEU A 60 -5.42 0.90 -2.58
C LEU A 60 -4.11 1.37 -3.21
N VAL A 61 -4.20 2.13 -4.28
CA VAL A 61 -3.04 2.77 -4.91
C VAL A 61 -3.08 4.27 -4.61
N LEU A 62 -2.07 4.75 -3.91
CA LEU A 62 -1.88 6.17 -3.64
C LEU A 62 -0.79 6.69 -4.58
N THR A 63 -1.13 7.68 -5.40
CA THR A 63 -0.24 8.18 -6.44
C THR A 63 -0.22 9.71 -6.45
N ARG A 64 0.68 10.29 -7.24
CA ARG A 64 0.64 11.68 -7.65
C ARG A 64 0.62 11.71 -9.16
N GLY A 65 -0.50 12.17 -9.72
CA GLY A 65 -0.71 12.14 -11.16
C GLY A 65 -0.89 10.73 -11.70
N ARG A 66 -0.53 10.54 -12.97
CA ARG A 66 -0.74 9.27 -13.66
C ARG A 66 0.18 8.17 -13.13
N PRO A 67 -0.36 6.98 -12.76
CA PRO A 67 0.45 5.86 -12.33
C PRO A 67 1.44 5.41 -13.41
N ARG A 68 2.69 5.13 -13.01
CA ARG A 68 3.76 4.70 -13.92
C ARG A 68 4.58 3.59 -13.29
N GLY A 69 5.39 2.90 -14.10
CA GLY A 69 6.35 1.90 -13.64
C GLY A 69 5.72 0.83 -12.74
N GLY A 70 6.32 0.60 -11.58
CA GLY A 70 5.84 -0.41 -10.63
C GLY A 70 4.41 -0.19 -10.14
N THR A 71 3.98 1.06 -10.03
CA THR A 71 2.61 1.39 -9.64
C THR A 71 1.62 0.97 -10.71
N ALA A 72 1.92 1.25 -11.99
CA ALA A 72 1.09 0.79 -13.10
C ALA A 72 1.07 -0.73 -13.19
N LEU A 73 2.20 -1.39 -12.93
CA LEU A 73 2.28 -2.85 -12.88
C LEU A 73 1.35 -3.40 -11.80
N THR A 74 1.34 -2.81 -10.62
CA THR A 74 0.46 -3.22 -9.53
C THR A 74 -1.01 -3.16 -9.94
N ILE A 75 -1.43 -2.08 -10.59
CA ILE A 75 -2.80 -1.95 -11.09
C ILE A 75 -3.13 -3.07 -12.08
N GLY A 76 -2.20 -3.37 -13.00
CA GLY A 76 -2.37 -4.48 -13.96
C GLY A 76 -2.51 -5.84 -13.26
N LEU A 77 -1.74 -6.05 -12.18
CA LEU A 77 -1.82 -7.28 -11.39
C LEU A 77 -3.18 -7.44 -10.72
N THR A 78 -3.77 -6.38 -10.19
CA THR A 78 -5.11 -6.44 -9.57
C THR A 78 -6.16 -6.90 -10.59
N ARG A 79 -6.08 -6.41 -11.82
CA ARG A 79 -6.98 -6.82 -12.90
C ARG A 79 -6.79 -8.29 -13.26
N ARG A 80 -5.54 -8.72 -13.42
CA ARG A 80 -5.21 -10.10 -13.78
C ARG A 80 -5.65 -11.09 -12.71
N LEU A 81 -5.53 -10.73 -11.43
CA LEU A 81 -5.91 -11.58 -10.31
C LEU A 81 -7.37 -11.42 -9.90
N GLY A 82 -8.13 -10.54 -10.55
CA GLY A 82 -9.54 -10.31 -10.26
C GLY A 82 -9.78 -9.68 -8.88
N ARG A 83 -8.88 -8.81 -8.44
CA ARG A 83 -8.99 -8.13 -7.14
C ARG A 83 -9.45 -6.68 -7.31
N PRO A 84 -10.31 -6.16 -6.41
CA PRO A 84 -10.68 -4.75 -6.43
C PRO A 84 -9.47 -3.83 -6.29
N CYS A 85 -9.50 -2.69 -6.99
CA CYS A 85 -8.44 -1.69 -6.95
C CYS A 85 -9.05 -0.29 -6.91
N LEU A 86 -8.61 0.51 -5.94
CA LEU A 86 -8.97 1.92 -5.84
C LEU A 86 -7.70 2.76 -6.03
N VAL A 87 -7.73 3.69 -6.98
CA VAL A 87 -6.61 4.61 -7.24
C VAL A 87 -6.99 6.00 -6.78
N LEU A 88 -6.21 6.58 -5.87
CA LEU A 88 -6.42 7.93 -5.36
C LEU A 88 -5.19 8.79 -5.63
N ASP A 89 -5.41 9.99 -6.17
CA ASP A 89 -4.35 10.94 -6.49
C ASP A 89 -4.15 11.92 -5.33
N LEU A 90 -3.00 11.83 -4.67
CA LEU A 90 -2.67 12.69 -3.53
C LEU A 90 -2.34 14.14 -3.94
N ALA A 91 -2.11 14.41 -5.23
CA ALA A 91 -1.90 15.76 -5.72
C ALA A 91 -3.18 16.59 -5.63
N ALA A 92 -4.35 15.94 -5.72
CA ALA A 92 -5.65 16.54 -5.44
C ALA A 92 -6.20 15.81 -4.20
N PRO A 93 -5.97 16.29 -2.98
CA PRO A 93 -6.21 15.51 -1.76
C PRO A 93 -7.60 14.87 -1.74
N PRO A 94 -7.68 13.53 -1.71
CA PRO A 94 -8.96 12.83 -1.72
C PRO A 94 -9.63 12.91 -0.34
N ASP A 95 -10.95 12.72 -0.34
CA ASP A 95 -11.71 12.59 0.89
C ASP A 95 -11.31 11.30 1.61
N PRO A 96 -10.84 11.37 2.87
CA PRO A 96 -10.48 10.16 3.63
C PRO A 96 -11.61 9.15 3.76
N HIS A 97 -12.87 9.58 3.72
CA HIS A 97 -14.02 8.67 3.78
C HIS A 97 -14.23 7.85 2.52
N GLU A 98 -13.59 8.22 1.41
CA GLU A 98 -13.68 7.46 0.17
C GLU A 98 -13.12 6.05 0.32
N LEU A 99 -12.03 5.90 1.06
CA LEU A 99 -11.46 4.58 1.36
C LEU A 99 -12.45 3.73 2.15
N GLN A 100 -13.08 4.31 3.18
CA GLN A 100 -14.08 3.60 3.99
C GLN A 100 -15.24 3.13 3.13
N ARG A 101 -15.80 4.01 2.31
CA ARG A 101 -16.94 3.66 1.43
C ARG A 101 -16.57 2.52 0.49
N TRP A 102 -15.39 2.57 -0.10
CA TRP A 102 -14.94 1.54 -1.03
C TRP A 102 -14.71 0.19 -0.34
N THR A 103 -14.04 0.18 0.81
CA THR A 103 -13.79 -1.07 1.54
C THR A 103 -15.09 -1.72 2.01
N GLU A 104 -16.06 -0.94 2.44
CA GLU A 104 -17.39 -1.44 2.83
C GLU A 104 -18.15 -2.00 1.61
N ALA A 105 -18.15 -1.27 0.49
CA ALA A 105 -18.84 -1.69 -0.72
C ALA A 105 -18.28 -2.99 -1.30
N GLU A 106 -16.97 -3.18 -1.23
CA GLU A 106 -16.28 -4.37 -1.77
C GLU A 106 -16.07 -5.48 -0.73
N GLY A 107 -16.43 -5.25 0.52
CA GLY A 107 -16.26 -6.24 1.59
C GLY A 107 -14.80 -6.55 1.91
N ILE A 108 -13.93 -5.54 1.88
CA ILE A 108 -12.50 -5.72 2.08
C ILE A 108 -12.13 -5.67 3.55
N SER A 109 -11.56 -6.75 4.07
CA SER A 109 -11.00 -6.83 5.43
C SER A 109 -9.48 -6.79 5.42
N VAL A 110 -8.85 -7.29 4.35
CA VAL A 110 -7.38 -7.28 4.19
C VAL A 110 -7.04 -6.37 3.02
N LEU A 111 -6.44 -5.24 3.34
CA LEU A 111 -6.12 -4.19 2.39
C LEU A 111 -4.62 -4.16 2.09
N ASN A 112 -4.29 -4.19 0.80
CA ASN A 112 -2.95 -3.90 0.31
C ASN A 112 -2.86 -2.42 -0.07
N VAL A 113 -1.75 -1.77 0.26
CA VAL A 113 -1.50 -0.38 -0.10
C VAL A 113 -0.25 -0.31 -0.95
N ALA A 114 -0.35 0.34 -2.10
CA ALA A 114 0.73 0.47 -3.07
C ALA A 114 0.86 1.90 -3.57
N GLY A 115 1.98 2.22 -4.19
CA GLY A 115 2.24 3.53 -4.75
C GLY A 115 3.70 3.71 -5.12
N PRO A 116 4.06 4.88 -5.67
CA PRO A 116 5.42 5.17 -6.08
C PRO A 116 6.40 5.22 -4.90
N ARG A 117 7.68 5.10 -5.22
CA ARG A 117 8.75 5.25 -4.25
C ARG A 117 8.95 6.72 -3.90
N GLU A 118 9.46 6.96 -2.68
CA GLU A 118 9.79 8.32 -2.20
C GLU A 118 10.73 9.05 -3.16
N SER A 119 11.71 8.36 -3.73
CA SER A 119 12.67 8.96 -4.68
C SER A 119 12.01 9.42 -5.98
N GLN A 120 10.92 8.80 -6.39
CA GLN A 120 10.17 9.16 -7.60
C GLN A 120 9.27 10.38 -7.38
N HIS A 121 8.74 10.51 -6.18
CA HIS A 121 7.86 11.62 -5.77
C HIS A 121 8.19 12.02 -4.34
N PRO A 122 9.22 12.86 -4.14
CA PRO A 122 9.62 13.27 -2.79
C PRO A 122 8.46 13.86 -1.98
N GLY A 123 8.32 13.41 -0.74
CA GLY A 123 7.22 13.80 0.14
C GLY A 123 5.98 12.91 0.05
N ILE A 124 5.90 11.99 -0.91
CA ILE A 124 4.70 11.15 -1.08
C ILE A 124 4.48 10.23 0.12
N GLN A 125 5.54 9.75 0.76
CA GLN A 125 5.41 8.89 1.92
C GLN A 125 4.71 9.61 3.08
N ASN A 126 5.06 10.86 3.33
CA ASN A 126 4.40 11.68 4.36
C ASN A 126 2.95 11.97 4.00
N ASP A 127 2.67 12.30 2.74
CA ASP A 127 1.32 12.56 2.27
C ASP A 127 0.44 11.30 2.38
N ALA A 128 0.99 10.14 2.01
CA ALA A 128 0.29 8.87 2.13
C ALA A 128 -0.02 8.54 3.58
N ARG A 129 0.96 8.73 4.48
CA ARG A 129 0.77 8.47 5.90
C ARG A 129 -0.30 9.40 6.50
N SER A 130 -0.30 10.67 6.12
CA SER A 130 -1.31 11.63 6.57
C SER A 130 -2.71 11.24 6.09
N PHE A 131 -2.85 10.87 4.83
CA PHE A 131 -4.11 10.39 4.28
C PHE A 131 -4.60 9.14 5.00
N LEU A 132 -3.74 8.13 5.14
CA LEU A 132 -4.09 6.87 5.78
C LEU A 132 -4.44 7.07 7.26
N THR A 133 -3.72 7.93 7.97
CA THR A 133 -4.03 8.24 9.36
C THR A 133 -5.44 8.83 9.48
N ALA A 134 -5.80 9.77 8.62
CA ALA A 134 -7.14 10.35 8.61
C ALA A 134 -8.22 9.32 8.25
N ALA A 135 -7.95 8.49 7.22
CA ALA A 135 -8.88 7.46 6.78
C ALA A 135 -9.11 6.38 7.84
N LEU A 136 -8.03 5.86 8.44
CA LEU A 136 -8.12 4.80 9.44
C LEU A 136 -8.73 5.27 10.76
N ARG A 137 -8.55 6.54 11.11
CA ARG A 137 -9.18 7.11 12.29
C ARG A 137 -10.71 7.02 12.23
N GLY A 138 -11.28 7.21 11.05
CA GLY A 138 -12.72 7.06 10.83
C GLY A 138 -13.18 5.61 10.75
N MET A 139 -12.30 4.68 10.43
CA MET A 139 -12.62 3.25 10.21
C MET A 139 -12.39 2.39 11.44
N GLY A 140 -11.39 2.74 12.26
CA GLY A 140 -10.94 1.94 13.38
C GLY A 140 -11.61 2.24 14.71
N ALA A 141 -12.57 3.09 14.70
CA ALA A 141 -13.27 3.51 15.92
C ALA A 141 -14.16 2.42 16.50
#